data_7cdd9b6d8921e2cfb95130a12d5f9230
#
_entry.id   7cdd9b6d8921e2cfb95130a12d5f9230
#
_cell.length_a   1.000
_cell.length_b   1.000
_cell.length_c   1.000
_cell.angle_alpha   90.00
_cell.angle_beta   90.00
_cell.angle_gamma   90.00
#
_symmetry.space_group_name_H-M   'P 1'
#
loop_
_entity.id
_entity.type
_entity.pdbx_description
1 polymer ?
#
loop_
_entity_poly.entity_id
_entity_poly.type
_entity_poly.pdbx_seq_one_letter_code
_entity_poly.pdbx_strand_id
1 'polypeptide(L)'
;RSIVVTGVQTRALPIFVRNAPYQHVRHGKTMRFSSPTQFMAQRKTTIDEAYAGDIIGLPDNGTFKIGDTLTEGEILHFRGLPSFSPEMFKYIENADPMKQKQLAKGIDQLMDEGVAQLFVNQFNGRKIIGTVGQLQFEVIQYRLLNEYNASCRWEPVSLYKACWVESDDPAELEAFKKRKYQYMAKDREGRDVFLADSGYVLQMAQMDFKHIKFHFTSEF
;
A
#
# COMPACT_ATOMS: atom_id res chain seq x y z
N ARG A 1 6.21 29.41 7.72
CA ARG A 1 6.14 30.89 7.94
C ARG A 1 6.99 31.57 6.89
N SER A 2 6.39 32.28 5.97
CA SER A 2 7.11 33.15 5.03
C SER A 2 7.26 34.53 5.69
N ILE A 3 8.49 34.95 5.93
CA ILE A 3 8.79 36.33 6.33
C ILE A 3 9.27 37.04 5.07
N VAL A 4 8.49 37.97 4.57
CA VAL A 4 8.91 38.85 3.49
C VAL A 4 9.64 40.05 4.11
N VAL A 5 10.93 40.10 3.91
CA VAL A 5 11.74 41.29 4.26
C VAL A 5 12.25 41.86 2.93
N THR A 6 11.85 43.08 2.62
CA THR A 6 12.28 43.78 1.42
C THR A 6 13.79 44.02 1.45
N GLY A 7 14.49 43.51 0.44
CA GLY A 7 15.93 43.73 0.25
C GLY A 7 16.87 42.73 0.91
N VAL A 8 16.34 41.66 1.53
CA VAL A 8 17.15 40.59 2.13
C VAL A 8 16.72 39.23 1.58
N GLN A 9 17.68 38.34 1.30
CA GLN A 9 17.37 36.97 0.93
C GLN A 9 16.57 36.28 2.03
N THR A 10 15.33 35.87 1.72
CA THR A 10 14.53 35.03 2.62
C THR A 10 15.13 33.62 2.62
N ARG A 11 15.77 33.23 3.71
CA ARG A 11 16.21 31.87 3.90
C ARG A 11 15.02 31.06 4.44
N ALA A 12 14.61 30.03 3.71
CA ALA A 12 13.61 29.11 4.21
C ALA A 12 14.13 28.47 5.51
N LEU A 13 13.24 28.26 6.48
CA LEU A 13 13.57 27.49 7.68
C LEU A 13 13.62 26.00 7.31
N PRO A 14 14.60 25.24 7.83
CA PRO A 14 14.61 23.80 7.63
C PRO A 14 13.36 23.17 8.25
N ILE A 15 12.76 22.23 7.52
CA ILE A 15 11.64 21.42 8.01
C ILE A 15 12.11 20.11 8.63
N PHE A 16 13.34 19.73 8.39
CA PHE A 16 13.98 18.56 8.97
C PHE A 16 15.39 18.92 9.44
N VAL A 17 15.72 18.52 10.69
CA VAL A 17 17.02 18.71 11.30
C VAL A 17 17.51 17.37 11.86
N ARG A 18 18.76 17.03 11.59
CA ARG A 18 19.40 15.81 12.09
C ARG A 18 19.32 15.73 13.62
N ASN A 19 19.01 14.55 14.15
CA ASN A 19 18.86 14.26 15.58
C ASN A 19 17.74 15.03 16.30
N ALA A 20 16.95 15.85 15.61
CA ALA A 20 15.76 16.43 16.21
C ALA A 20 14.69 15.35 16.48
N PRO A 21 13.80 15.54 17.45
CA PRO A 21 12.71 14.60 17.71
C PRO A 21 11.60 14.79 16.68
N TYR A 22 11.15 13.69 16.08
CA TYR A 22 10.00 13.66 15.19
C TYR A 22 9.00 12.63 15.66
N GLN A 23 7.73 12.99 15.67
CA GLN A 23 6.64 12.06 15.96
C GLN A 23 6.25 11.29 14.71
N HIS A 24 6.33 9.98 14.76
CA HIS A 24 5.76 9.09 13.75
C HIS A 24 4.26 8.99 14.02
N VAL A 25 3.45 9.64 13.19
CA VAL A 25 2.03 9.87 13.46
C VAL A 25 1.26 8.56 13.62
N ARG A 26 1.44 7.60 12.69
CA ARG A 26 0.75 6.30 12.74
C ARG A 26 1.04 5.49 14.01
N HIS A 27 2.27 5.53 14.52
CA HIS A 27 2.66 4.78 15.71
C HIS A 27 2.58 5.57 17.02
N GLY A 28 2.42 6.90 16.95
CA GLY A 28 2.45 7.79 18.13
C GLY A 28 3.80 7.82 18.86
N LYS A 29 4.89 7.39 18.20
CA LYS A 29 6.22 7.29 18.81
C LYS A 29 7.14 8.41 18.32
N THR A 30 7.96 8.93 19.23
CA THR A 30 9.00 9.87 18.87
C THR A 30 10.26 9.14 18.41
N MET A 31 10.80 9.57 17.27
CA MET A 31 11.99 9.03 16.64
C MET A 31 13.04 10.12 16.40
N ARG A 32 14.30 9.72 16.32
CA ARG A 32 15.43 10.59 15.98
C ARG A 32 16.28 9.92 14.91
N PHE A 33 16.78 10.71 13.96
CA PHE A 33 17.56 10.19 12.85
C PHE A 33 18.98 10.75 12.90
N SER A 34 19.96 9.87 13.16
CA SER A 34 21.36 10.23 13.28
C SER A 34 22.09 10.35 11.94
N SER A 35 21.60 9.70 10.91
CA SER A 35 22.24 9.60 9.61
C SER A 35 21.25 9.80 8.46
N PRO A 36 20.52 10.93 8.40
CA PRO A 36 19.69 11.24 7.26
C PRO A 36 20.58 11.49 6.05
N THR A 37 20.13 11.10 4.88
CA THR A 37 20.92 11.15 3.66
C THR A 37 20.16 11.84 2.53
N GLN A 38 20.91 12.46 1.63
CA GLN A 38 20.39 12.97 0.38
C GLN A 38 21.19 12.37 -0.78
N PHE A 39 20.51 12.11 -1.89
CA PHE A 39 21.15 11.65 -3.10
C PHE A 39 21.48 12.86 -3.97
N MET A 40 22.77 13.09 -4.21
CA MET A 40 23.26 14.04 -5.21
C MET A 40 23.90 13.24 -6.34
N ALA A 41 23.18 13.12 -7.43
CA ALA A 41 23.55 12.25 -8.56
C ALA A 41 23.72 10.78 -8.09
N GLN A 42 24.94 10.23 -8.18
CA GLN A 42 25.22 8.84 -7.77
C GLN A 42 25.80 8.72 -6.35
N ARG A 43 25.95 9.83 -5.64
CA ARG A 43 26.56 9.83 -4.30
C ARG A 43 25.52 10.05 -3.22
N LYS A 44 25.58 9.21 -2.20
CA LYS A 44 24.79 9.33 -0.97
C LYS A 44 25.60 10.14 0.05
N THR A 45 25.08 11.27 0.48
CA THR A 45 25.72 12.14 1.48
C THR A 45 24.83 12.30 2.69
N THR A 46 25.43 12.31 3.88
CA THR A 46 24.69 12.64 5.10
C THR A 46 24.44 14.14 5.13
N ILE A 47 23.24 14.53 5.56
CA ILE A 47 22.79 15.91 5.67
C ILE A 47 22.44 16.25 7.11
N ASP A 48 22.58 17.52 7.45
CA ASP A 48 22.20 18.03 8.77
C ASP A 48 20.82 18.68 8.78
N GLU A 49 20.41 19.25 7.65
CA GLU A 49 19.14 19.95 7.48
C GLU A 49 18.52 19.62 6.11
N ALA A 50 17.18 19.64 6.05
CA ALA A 50 16.45 19.58 4.79
C ALA A 50 15.30 20.60 4.78
N TYR A 51 14.94 21.04 3.58
CA TYR A 51 13.98 22.11 3.33
C TYR A 51 12.76 21.59 2.57
N ALA A 52 11.69 22.39 2.56
CA ALA A 52 10.48 22.04 1.84
C ALA A 52 10.76 21.75 0.35
N GLY A 53 10.36 20.57 -0.11
CA GLY A 53 10.61 20.06 -1.46
C GLY A 53 11.81 19.13 -1.59
N ASP A 54 12.65 19.03 -0.55
CA ASP A 54 13.79 18.10 -0.57
C ASP A 54 13.32 16.63 -0.42
N ILE A 55 14.04 15.74 -1.08
CA ILE A 55 13.89 14.29 -0.92
C ILE A 55 15.07 13.79 -0.09
N ILE A 56 14.77 13.20 1.07
CA ILE A 56 15.76 12.67 1.99
C ILE A 56 15.55 11.18 2.24
N GLY A 57 16.63 10.44 2.48
CA GLY A 57 16.61 9.06 2.93
C GLY A 57 16.79 8.98 4.44
N LEU A 58 15.88 8.32 5.12
CA LEU A 58 15.95 8.05 6.55
C LEU A 58 16.28 6.58 6.77
N PRO A 59 17.19 6.23 7.70
CA PRO A 59 17.42 4.84 8.07
C PRO A 59 16.18 4.28 8.74
N ASP A 60 15.71 3.14 8.26
CA ASP A 60 14.52 2.44 8.78
C ASP A 60 14.81 0.96 8.97
N ASN A 61 14.24 0.38 10.02
CA ASN A 61 14.29 -1.05 10.36
C ASN A 61 12.99 -1.79 9.96
N GLY A 62 12.25 -1.28 8.96
CA GLY A 62 10.97 -1.84 8.53
C GLY A 62 9.76 -1.33 9.32
N THR A 63 9.91 -0.16 9.98
CA THR A 63 8.82 0.47 10.75
C THR A 63 7.92 1.33 9.87
N PHE A 64 8.51 1.99 8.85
CA PHE A 64 7.79 2.88 7.96
C PHE A 64 7.01 2.15 6.89
N LYS A 65 5.83 2.70 6.59
CA LYS A 65 5.03 2.36 5.42
C LYS A 65 4.89 3.56 4.51
N ILE A 66 4.62 3.31 3.25
CA ILE A 66 4.27 4.38 2.30
C ILE A 66 3.05 5.15 2.84
N GLY A 67 3.13 6.48 2.84
CA GLY A 67 2.09 7.33 3.41
C GLY A 67 2.29 7.71 4.88
N ASP A 68 3.28 7.13 5.57
CA ASP A 68 3.59 7.53 6.94
C ASP A 68 4.09 8.98 7.00
N THR A 69 3.67 9.67 8.05
CA THR A 69 4.00 11.07 8.28
C THR A 69 4.87 11.21 9.53
N LEU A 70 5.90 12.05 9.41
CA LEU A 70 6.70 12.53 10.52
C LEU A 70 6.40 14.01 10.78
N THR A 71 6.17 14.39 12.03
CA THR A 71 5.86 15.76 12.43
C THR A 71 6.69 16.17 13.64
N GLU A 72 6.72 17.45 13.96
CA GLU A 72 7.34 17.97 15.17
C GLU A 72 6.47 17.82 16.44
N GLY A 73 5.35 17.09 16.35
CA GLY A 73 4.43 16.81 17.46
C GLY A 73 2.96 16.95 17.11
N GLU A 74 2.64 17.47 15.93
CA GLU A 74 1.28 17.60 15.43
C GLU A 74 0.76 16.26 14.89
N ILE A 75 -0.52 15.94 15.12
CA ILE A 75 -1.17 14.77 14.53
C ILE A 75 -1.76 15.19 13.19
N LEU A 76 -0.96 15.09 12.13
CA LEU A 76 -1.36 15.40 10.77
C LEU A 76 -1.54 14.10 9.97
N HIS A 77 -2.72 13.95 9.39
CA HIS A 77 -3.00 12.89 8.42
C HIS A 77 -3.16 13.53 7.04
N PHE A 78 -2.23 13.23 6.15
CA PHE A 78 -2.37 13.60 4.75
C PHE A 78 -3.29 12.61 4.06
N ARG A 79 -4.30 13.11 3.34
CA ARG A 79 -5.15 12.25 2.53
C ARG A 79 -4.37 11.82 1.29
N GLY A 80 -4.32 10.50 1.11
CA GLY A 80 -4.18 9.80 -0.14
C GLY A 80 -2.90 10.02 -0.93
N LEU A 81 -1.93 9.12 -0.74
CA LEU A 81 -1.27 8.62 -1.95
C LEU A 81 -2.36 7.91 -2.76
N PRO A 82 -2.58 8.27 -4.04
CA PRO A 82 -3.64 7.66 -4.81
C PRO A 82 -3.45 6.15 -4.85
N SER A 83 -4.34 5.42 -4.18
CA SER A 83 -4.42 3.98 -4.26
C SER A 83 -5.11 3.64 -5.57
N PHE A 84 -4.34 3.21 -6.54
CA PHE A 84 -4.90 2.79 -7.83
C PHE A 84 -5.70 1.50 -7.67
N SER A 85 -6.91 1.48 -8.23
CA SER A 85 -7.64 0.23 -8.39
C SER A 85 -6.86 -0.68 -9.34
N PRO A 86 -6.59 -1.94 -8.96
CA PRO A 86 -5.95 -2.87 -9.86
C PRO A 86 -6.80 -3.10 -11.10
N GLU A 87 -6.13 -3.23 -12.24
CA GLU A 87 -6.75 -3.52 -13.53
C GLU A 87 -6.46 -4.94 -14.01
N MET A 88 -5.39 -5.54 -13.48
CA MET A 88 -4.96 -6.88 -13.85
C MET A 88 -4.75 -7.74 -12.61
N PHE A 89 -5.19 -8.98 -12.69
CA PHE A 89 -5.17 -9.91 -11.55
C PHE A 89 -4.56 -11.25 -11.95
N LYS A 90 -3.74 -11.82 -11.07
CA LYS A 90 -3.24 -13.19 -11.21
C LYS A 90 -3.15 -13.85 -9.85
N TYR A 91 -3.39 -15.15 -9.81
CA TYR A 91 -3.00 -15.94 -8.64
C TYR A 91 -1.48 -16.01 -8.57
N ILE A 92 -0.97 -15.93 -7.34
CA ILE A 92 0.44 -16.19 -7.05
C ILE A 92 0.55 -17.53 -6.34
N GLU A 93 1.34 -18.43 -6.93
CA GLU A 93 1.58 -19.77 -6.39
C GLU A 93 3.06 -19.93 -6.06
N ASN A 94 3.31 -20.66 -4.99
CA ASN A 94 4.68 -21.01 -4.64
C ASN A 94 5.22 -22.08 -5.61
N ALA A 95 6.33 -21.78 -6.27
CA ALA A 95 6.98 -22.74 -7.16
C ALA A 95 7.91 -23.72 -6.42
N ASP A 96 8.34 -23.39 -5.18
CA ASP A 96 9.21 -24.22 -4.34
C ASP A 96 8.62 -24.37 -2.93
N PRO A 97 8.00 -25.52 -2.60
CA PRO A 97 7.38 -25.74 -1.29
C PRO A 97 8.31 -25.47 -0.09
N MET A 98 9.62 -25.63 -0.26
CA MET A 98 10.58 -25.40 0.81
C MET A 98 10.79 -23.93 1.14
N LYS A 99 10.38 -23.02 0.24
CA LYS A 99 10.57 -21.57 0.35
C LYS A 99 9.29 -20.79 0.64
N GLN A 100 8.28 -21.44 1.20
CA GLN A 100 6.99 -20.82 1.48
C GLN A 100 7.10 -19.59 2.40
N LYS A 101 7.95 -19.67 3.43
CA LYS A 101 8.16 -18.55 4.36
C LYS A 101 8.84 -17.35 3.69
N GLN A 102 9.83 -17.63 2.84
CA GLN A 102 10.54 -16.59 2.07
C GLN A 102 9.59 -15.91 1.09
N LEU A 103 8.75 -16.70 0.38
CA LEU A 103 7.75 -16.16 -0.52
C LEU A 103 6.74 -15.27 0.21
N ALA A 104 6.22 -15.72 1.34
CA ALA A 104 5.27 -14.94 2.14
C ALA A 104 5.89 -13.61 2.59
N LYS A 105 7.11 -13.67 3.16
CA LYS A 105 7.85 -12.47 3.57
C LYS A 105 8.10 -11.51 2.39
N GLY A 106 8.52 -12.04 1.25
CA GLY A 106 8.78 -11.23 0.06
C GLY A 106 7.51 -10.54 -0.47
N ILE A 107 6.40 -11.28 -0.53
CA ILE A 107 5.10 -10.70 -0.91
C ILE A 107 4.74 -9.57 0.05
N ASP A 108 4.81 -9.80 1.36
CA ASP A 108 4.42 -8.79 2.36
C ASP A 108 5.26 -7.51 2.23
N GLN A 109 6.57 -7.63 2.04
CA GLN A 109 7.44 -6.48 1.88
C GLN A 109 7.18 -5.73 0.57
N LEU A 110 7.01 -6.44 -0.55
CA LEU A 110 6.67 -5.80 -1.84
C LEU A 110 5.33 -5.08 -1.81
N MET A 111 4.36 -5.63 -1.07
CA MET A 111 3.07 -4.96 -0.89
C MET A 111 3.19 -3.73 0.03
N ASP A 112 4.05 -3.78 1.07
CA ASP A 112 4.34 -2.61 1.92
C ASP A 112 4.96 -1.45 1.12
N GLU A 113 5.71 -1.76 0.07
CA GLU A 113 6.26 -0.77 -0.88
C GLU A 113 5.21 -0.24 -1.88
N GLY A 114 3.98 -0.74 -1.85
CA GLY A 114 2.92 -0.30 -2.76
C GLY A 114 3.10 -0.73 -4.22
N VAL A 115 3.91 -1.76 -4.48
CA VAL A 115 4.16 -2.27 -5.85
C VAL A 115 2.90 -2.86 -6.47
N ALA A 116 2.05 -3.48 -5.64
CA ALA A 116 0.79 -4.11 -6.04
C ALA A 116 -0.15 -4.25 -4.84
N GLN A 117 -1.31 -4.82 -5.05
CA GLN A 117 -2.27 -5.14 -3.99
C GLN A 117 -2.45 -6.65 -3.84
N LEU A 118 -2.56 -7.12 -2.61
CA LEU A 118 -2.78 -8.53 -2.27
C LEU A 118 -4.21 -8.74 -1.78
N PHE A 119 -4.86 -9.73 -2.36
CA PHE A 119 -6.17 -10.22 -1.93
C PHE A 119 -6.08 -11.70 -1.59
N VAL A 120 -6.76 -12.10 -0.53
CA VAL A 120 -6.92 -13.51 -0.17
C VAL A 120 -8.36 -13.92 -0.38
N ASN A 121 -8.59 -14.77 -1.38
CA ASN A 121 -9.93 -15.26 -1.69
C ASN A 121 -10.47 -16.11 -0.53
N GLN A 122 -11.68 -15.78 -0.05
CA GLN A 122 -12.27 -16.42 1.13
C GLN A 122 -12.82 -17.83 0.83
N PHE A 123 -13.15 -18.11 -0.43
CA PHE A 123 -13.69 -19.40 -0.84
C PHE A 123 -12.62 -20.49 -0.90
N ASN A 124 -11.45 -20.18 -1.42
CA ASN A 124 -10.39 -21.17 -1.68
C ASN A 124 -9.06 -20.87 -1.00
N GLY A 125 -8.94 -19.74 -0.28
CA GLY A 125 -7.73 -19.32 0.42
C GLY A 125 -6.57 -18.91 -0.49
N ARG A 126 -6.77 -18.87 -1.81
CA ARG A 126 -5.71 -18.52 -2.76
C ARG A 126 -5.40 -17.02 -2.72
N LYS A 127 -4.13 -16.72 -2.91
CA LYS A 127 -3.62 -15.35 -2.98
C LYS A 127 -3.71 -14.81 -4.41
N ILE A 128 -4.25 -13.62 -4.55
CA ILE A 128 -4.39 -12.90 -5.81
C ILE A 128 -3.58 -11.60 -5.69
N ILE A 129 -2.73 -11.35 -6.67
CA ILE A 129 -2.03 -10.07 -6.82
C ILE A 129 -2.76 -9.24 -7.86
N GLY A 130 -3.11 -8.02 -7.47
CA GLY A 130 -3.68 -7.01 -8.35
C GLY A 130 -2.67 -5.93 -8.70
N THR A 131 -2.52 -5.62 -9.97
CA THR A 131 -1.58 -4.62 -10.50
C THR A 131 -2.27 -3.68 -11.48
N VAL A 132 -1.63 -2.56 -11.79
CA VAL A 132 -2.11 -1.63 -12.83
C VAL A 132 -1.68 -2.09 -14.22
N GLY A 133 -0.58 -2.85 -14.33
CA GLY A 133 -0.05 -3.28 -15.62
C GLY A 133 0.74 -4.59 -15.57
N GLN A 134 0.89 -5.20 -16.75
CA GLN A 134 1.53 -6.51 -16.91
C GLN A 134 2.98 -6.53 -16.40
N LEU A 135 3.75 -5.48 -16.65
CA LEU A 135 5.15 -5.41 -16.27
C LEU A 135 5.37 -5.55 -14.75
N GLN A 136 4.42 -5.13 -13.94
CA GLN A 136 4.54 -5.24 -12.48
C GLN A 136 4.61 -6.69 -12.01
N PHE A 137 3.92 -7.63 -12.68
CA PHE A 137 4.05 -9.06 -12.36
C PHE A 137 5.47 -9.59 -12.60
N GLU A 138 6.11 -9.15 -13.68
CA GLU A 138 7.48 -9.53 -14.00
C GLU A 138 8.48 -8.95 -12.98
N VAL A 139 8.29 -7.68 -12.61
CA VAL A 139 9.10 -7.03 -11.57
C VAL A 139 8.95 -7.74 -10.23
N ILE A 140 7.73 -8.07 -9.80
CA ILE A 140 7.46 -8.81 -8.57
C ILE A 140 8.16 -10.17 -8.61
N GLN A 141 8.02 -10.92 -9.70
CA GLN A 141 8.65 -12.24 -9.86
C GLN A 141 10.19 -12.15 -9.80
N TYR A 142 10.77 -11.19 -10.49
CA TYR A 142 12.19 -10.93 -10.48
C TYR A 142 12.70 -10.58 -9.07
N ARG A 143 12.02 -9.70 -8.36
CA ARG A 143 12.40 -9.28 -7.01
C ARG A 143 12.24 -10.41 -5.99
N LEU A 144 11.14 -11.19 -6.06
CA LEU A 144 10.95 -12.36 -5.19
C LEU A 144 12.10 -13.37 -5.35
N LEU A 145 12.55 -13.60 -6.57
CA LEU A 145 13.66 -14.51 -6.83
C LEU A 145 15.00 -13.94 -6.32
N ASN A 146 15.33 -12.71 -6.65
CA ASN A 146 16.66 -12.14 -6.42
C ASN A 146 16.86 -11.58 -5.01
N GLU A 147 15.83 -11.03 -4.39
CA GLU A 147 15.92 -10.42 -3.05
C GLU A 147 15.53 -11.39 -1.94
N TYR A 148 14.61 -12.33 -2.20
CA TYR A 148 14.06 -13.25 -1.19
C TYR A 148 14.40 -14.72 -1.48
N ASN A 149 15.07 -14.99 -2.58
CA ASN A 149 15.38 -16.37 -3.03
C ASN A 149 14.12 -17.25 -3.09
N ALA A 150 12.99 -16.69 -3.51
CA ALA A 150 11.69 -17.33 -3.60
C ALA A 150 11.15 -17.31 -5.02
N SER A 151 10.87 -18.47 -5.57
CA SER A 151 10.28 -18.59 -6.91
C SER A 151 8.77 -18.64 -6.82
N CYS A 152 8.09 -17.90 -7.67
CA CYS A 152 6.64 -17.97 -7.81
C CYS A 152 6.21 -18.33 -9.23
N ARG A 153 4.97 -18.79 -9.35
CA ARG A 153 4.28 -18.99 -10.63
C ARG A 153 3.02 -18.15 -10.64
N TRP A 154 2.72 -17.62 -11.82
CA TRP A 154 1.51 -16.87 -12.05
C TRP A 154 0.48 -17.77 -12.74
N GLU A 155 -0.74 -17.80 -12.19
CA GLU A 155 -1.88 -18.42 -12.84
C GLU A 155 -2.91 -17.34 -13.20
N PRO A 156 -3.47 -17.39 -14.41
CA PRO A 156 -4.49 -16.44 -14.81
C PRO A 156 -5.73 -16.56 -13.94
N VAL A 157 -6.39 -15.44 -13.69
CA VAL A 157 -7.70 -15.38 -13.07
C VAL A 157 -8.56 -14.40 -13.86
N SER A 158 -9.80 -14.80 -14.17
CA SER A 158 -10.75 -13.90 -14.82
C SER A 158 -11.42 -13.05 -13.76
N LEU A 159 -10.89 -11.85 -13.55
CA LEU A 159 -11.48 -10.82 -12.70
C LEU A 159 -11.60 -9.52 -13.48
N TYR A 160 -12.74 -8.88 -13.32
CA TYR A 160 -13.05 -7.60 -13.95
C TYR A 160 -12.66 -6.42 -13.02
N LYS A 161 -13.05 -6.51 -11.73
CA LYS A 161 -12.85 -5.41 -10.79
C LYS A 161 -12.78 -5.92 -9.34
N ALA A 162 -11.94 -5.26 -8.55
CA ALA A 162 -11.96 -5.37 -7.09
C ALA A 162 -12.71 -4.18 -6.50
N CYS A 163 -13.64 -4.45 -5.59
CA CYS A 163 -14.43 -3.42 -4.91
C CYS A 163 -14.39 -3.68 -3.41
N TRP A 164 -13.97 -2.69 -2.63
CA TRP A 164 -14.11 -2.74 -1.18
C TRP A 164 -15.57 -2.50 -0.83
N VAL A 165 -16.10 -3.30 0.07
CA VAL A 165 -17.52 -3.26 0.43
C VAL A 165 -17.70 -2.93 1.89
N GLU A 166 -18.62 -2.00 2.14
CA GLU A 166 -19.07 -1.64 3.49
C GLU A 166 -20.57 -1.42 3.54
N SER A 167 -21.15 -1.49 4.71
CA SER A 167 -22.53 -1.14 4.96
C SER A 167 -22.70 -0.53 6.34
N ASP A 168 -23.63 0.40 6.46
CA ASP A 168 -24.06 0.92 7.76
C ASP A 168 -24.91 -0.10 8.52
N ASP A 169 -25.42 -1.15 7.82
CA ASP A 169 -26.14 -2.29 8.39
C ASP A 169 -25.23 -3.54 8.37
N PRO A 170 -24.70 -3.97 9.53
CA PRO A 170 -23.88 -5.18 9.62
C PRO A 170 -24.60 -6.47 9.21
N ALA A 171 -25.94 -6.54 9.41
CA ALA A 171 -26.71 -7.72 9.04
C ALA A 171 -26.80 -7.86 7.51
N GLU A 172 -26.95 -6.76 6.80
CA GLU A 172 -26.97 -6.75 5.34
C GLU A 172 -25.60 -7.09 4.75
N LEU A 173 -24.52 -6.56 5.36
CA LEU A 173 -23.15 -6.91 4.96
C LEU A 173 -22.88 -8.41 5.10
N GLU A 174 -23.30 -9.03 6.22
CA GLU A 174 -23.15 -10.46 6.42
C GLU A 174 -24.03 -11.29 5.45
N ALA A 175 -25.24 -10.83 5.14
CA ALA A 175 -26.08 -11.46 4.13
C ALA A 175 -25.46 -11.38 2.73
N PHE A 176 -24.89 -10.23 2.39
CA PHE A 176 -24.14 -10.05 1.15
C PHE A 176 -22.95 -11.01 1.05
N LYS A 177 -22.12 -11.07 2.07
CA LYS A 177 -20.93 -11.95 2.12
C LYS A 177 -21.32 -13.42 1.98
N LYS A 178 -22.39 -13.87 2.63
CA LYS A 178 -22.91 -15.24 2.50
C LYS A 178 -23.39 -15.54 1.08
N ARG A 179 -24.19 -14.62 0.52
CA ARG A 179 -24.76 -14.81 -0.84
C ARG A 179 -23.70 -14.74 -1.96
N LYS A 180 -22.68 -13.90 -1.76
CA LYS A 180 -21.60 -13.68 -2.74
C LYS A 180 -20.27 -14.33 -2.32
N TYR A 181 -20.31 -15.34 -1.45
CA TYR A 181 -19.14 -15.94 -0.80
C TYR A 181 -17.98 -16.27 -1.74
N GLN A 182 -18.27 -16.84 -2.91
CA GLN A 182 -17.24 -17.20 -3.89
C GLN A 182 -16.47 -16.01 -4.48
N TYR A 183 -17.05 -14.81 -4.41
CA TYR A 183 -16.44 -13.56 -4.89
C TYR A 183 -15.79 -12.76 -3.76
N MET A 184 -15.89 -13.23 -2.53
CA MET A 184 -15.35 -12.50 -1.38
C MET A 184 -13.87 -12.77 -1.17
N ALA A 185 -13.14 -11.71 -0.87
CA ALA A 185 -11.75 -11.74 -0.50
C ALA A 185 -11.48 -10.80 0.69
N LYS A 186 -10.32 -10.93 1.29
CA LYS A 186 -9.77 -9.98 2.25
C LYS A 186 -8.54 -9.31 1.65
N ASP A 187 -8.40 -8.01 1.87
CA ASP A 187 -7.13 -7.34 1.63
C ASP A 187 -6.15 -7.54 2.80
N ARG A 188 -4.99 -6.89 2.75
CA ARG A 188 -3.97 -7.02 3.81
C ARG A 188 -4.40 -6.44 5.15
N GLU A 189 -5.25 -5.44 5.15
CA GLU A 189 -5.81 -4.79 6.33
C GLU A 189 -7.01 -5.58 6.90
N GLY A 190 -7.40 -6.67 6.25
CA GLY A 190 -8.53 -7.52 6.65
C GLY A 190 -9.89 -6.98 6.24
N ARG A 191 -9.94 -5.96 5.38
CA ARG A 191 -11.18 -5.39 4.87
C ARG A 191 -11.84 -6.32 3.86
N ASP A 192 -13.16 -6.26 3.79
CA ASP A 192 -13.94 -7.05 2.86
C ASP A 192 -13.84 -6.50 1.43
N VAL A 193 -13.48 -7.37 0.49
CA VAL A 193 -13.35 -7.04 -0.93
C VAL A 193 -14.20 -7.98 -1.75
N PHE A 194 -15.02 -7.41 -2.63
CA PHE A 194 -15.79 -8.14 -3.62
C PHE A 194 -15.00 -8.17 -4.94
N LEU A 195 -14.64 -9.36 -5.40
CA LEU A 195 -13.90 -9.58 -6.63
C LEU A 195 -14.88 -9.98 -7.74
N ALA A 196 -15.37 -9.01 -8.48
CA ALA A 196 -16.29 -9.27 -9.59
C ALA A 196 -15.54 -9.87 -10.78
N ASP A 197 -16.04 -10.97 -11.34
CA ASP A 197 -15.49 -11.61 -12.54
C ASP A 197 -15.93 -10.91 -13.83
N SER A 198 -17.04 -10.17 -13.78
CA SER A 198 -17.59 -9.43 -14.91
C SER A 198 -18.32 -8.17 -14.47
N GLY A 199 -18.49 -7.22 -15.41
CA GLY A 199 -19.30 -6.03 -15.17
C GLY A 199 -20.76 -6.36 -14.85
N TYR A 200 -21.29 -7.43 -15.43
CA TYR A 200 -22.65 -7.90 -15.14
C TYR A 200 -22.80 -8.36 -13.68
N VAL A 201 -21.86 -9.16 -13.17
CA VAL A 201 -21.88 -9.63 -11.78
C VAL A 201 -21.79 -8.46 -10.80
N LEU A 202 -20.97 -7.45 -11.11
CA LEU A 202 -20.88 -6.22 -10.30
C LEU A 202 -22.20 -5.45 -10.30
N GLN A 203 -22.78 -5.23 -11.46
CA GLN A 203 -24.05 -4.52 -11.60
C GLN A 203 -25.19 -5.21 -10.85
N MET A 204 -25.29 -6.54 -10.99
CA MET A 204 -26.30 -7.34 -10.28
C MET A 204 -26.09 -7.26 -8.75
N ALA A 205 -24.84 -7.29 -8.28
CA ALA A 205 -24.56 -7.16 -6.88
C ALA A 205 -25.00 -5.79 -6.32
N GLN A 206 -24.76 -4.71 -7.07
CA GLN A 206 -25.19 -3.35 -6.71
C GLN A 206 -26.72 -3.19 -6.74
N MET A 207 -27.42 -3.86 -7.64
CA MET A 207 -28.89 -3.83 -7.73
C MET A 207 -29.56 -4.63 -6.61
N ASP A 208 -29.02 -5.81 -6.28
CA ASP A 208 -29.56 -6.70 -5.26
C ASP A 208 -29.36 -6.16 -3.83
N PHE A 209 -28.28 -5.40 -3.59
CA PHE A 209 -27.87 -4.92 -2.27
C PHE A 209 -27.64 -3.40 -2.28
N LYS A 210 -28.72 -2.65 -2.18
CA LYS A 210 -28.70 -1.19 -2.32
C LYS A 210 -28.02 -0.43 -1.17
N HIS A 211 -27.89 -1.04 -0.01
CA HIS A 211 -27.24 -0.44 1.16
C HIS A 211 -25.78 -0.87 1.31
N ILE A 212 -25.27 -1.70 0.40
CA ILE A 212 -23.85 -1.99 0.31
C ILE A 212 -23.18 -0.89 -0.52
N LYS A 213 -22.20 -0.22 0.06
CA LYS A 213 -21.35 0.74 -0.61
C LYS A 213 -20.18 0.00 -1.27
N PHE A 214 -19.97 0.25 -2.56
CA PHE A 214 -18.89 -0.35 -3.35
C PHE A 214 -17.85 0.72 -3.67
N HIS A 215 -16.68 0.62 -3.07
CA HIS A 215 -15.55 1.50 -3.30
C HIS A 215 -14.56 0.88 -4.28
N PHE A 216 -14.14 1.64 -5.27
CA PHE A 216 -13.22 1.15 -6.32
C PHE A 216 -11.75 1.42 -5.98
N THR A 217 -11.49 2.10 -4.88
CA THR A 217 -10.16 2.34 -4.32
C THR A 217 -10.14 1.92 -2.87
N SER A 218 -8.96 1.65 -2.33
CA SER A 218 -8.79 1.28 -0.91
C SER A 218 -8.81 2.49 0.04
N GLU A 219 -9.02 3.67 -0.49
CA GLU A 219 -9.10 4.93 0.26
C GLU A 219 -10.57 5.37 0.39
N PHE A 220 -11.18 5.07 1.52
CA PHE A 220 -12.54 5.51 1.84
C PHE A 220 -12.71 5.63 3.36
#